data_8dc0aaacd5b0aae33aca83b2a920b9f6
#
_entry.id   8dc0aaacd5b0aae33aca83b2a920b9f6
#
_cell.length_a   1.000
_cell.length_b   1.000
_cell.length_c   1.000
_cell.angle_alpha   90.00
_cell.angle_beta   90.00
_cell.angle_gamma   90.00
#
_symmetry.space_group_name_H-M   'P 1'
#
loop_
_entity.id
_entity.type
_entity.pdbx_description
1 polymer ?
#
loop_
_entity_poly.entity_id
_entity_poly.type
_entity_poly.pdbx_seq_one_letter_code
_entity_poly.pdbx_strand_id
1 'polypeptide(L)'
;MPTIGKPERTSKRELVSTHVFDAPRELVWKAWTNPKLIPRWWGPRKYSTVVEKMDVRPGGTWRFVQRDAEGNEYGFHGEYREVVPLERIVETFEFEGMPGHVLTESAVFEEIRGKTKVTQKSVFATVEDLEGMLASGMEEGARETIERFAELVEEPKKSDARPKKEQARGRAQKNELVITRTFDAPPERVWKALTDPHEMKQWWGPKGFTAPFISVDLRVGGVFRYCMRSPEGKDYWGTGVYREIVPGRRIVYTDSFADEKGNVVPATYYGMGADLPLEMLVTLTFEKEKGQTKVTLRHAGMPAGPDLEGATQGWNEMFDKLVKHLQA
;
A
#
# COMPACT_ATOMS: atom_id res chain seq x y z
N MET A 1 4.53 12.67 19.56
CA MET A 1 4.46 11.35 20.25
C MET A 1 3.13 10.72 19.92
N PRO A 2 3.08 9.40 19.71
CA PRO A 2 1.82 8.70 19.51
C PRO A 2 0.92 8.87 20.73
N THR A 3 -0.37 8.97 20.50
CA THR A 3 -1.36 8.86 21.56
C THR A 3 -1.90 7.43 21.49
N ILE A 4 -1.50 6.61 22.45
CA ILE A 4 -1.97 5.23 22.58
C ILE A 4 -3.08 5.24 23.61
N GLY A 5 -4.33 5.04 23.16
CA GLY A 5 -5.50 4.95 24.02
C GLY A 5 -5.56 3.57 24.70
N LYS A 6 -6.08 3.55 25.92
CA LYS A 6 -6.42 2.30 26.60
C LYS A 6 -7.72 1.76 26.01
N PRO A 7 -7.91 0.43 25.97
CA PRO A 7 -9.21 -0.15 25.67
C PRO A 7 -10.25 0.29 26.69
N GLU A 8 -11.38 0.76 26.18
CA GLU A 8 -12.53 1.16 27.01
C GLU A 8 -13.69 0.21 26.73
N ARG A 9 -14.37 -0.24 27.77
CA ARG A 9 -15.57 -1.07 27.65
C ARG A 9 -16.75 -0.17 27.27
N THR A 10 -17.22 -0.31 26.03
CA THR A 10 -18.35 0.46 25.50
C THR A 10 -19.69 -0.25 25.63
N SER A 11 -19.66 -1.58 25.79
CA SER A 11 -20.84 -2.40 26.09
C SER A 11 -20.46 -3.66 26.86
N LYS A 12 -21.46 -4.55 27.11
CA LYS A 12 -21.19 -5.80 27.81
C LYS A 12 -20.19 -6.73 27.13
N ARG A 13 -20.04 -6.61 25.81
CA ARG A 13 -19.19 -7.49 24.97
C ARG A 13 -18.25 -6.74 24.04
N GLU A 14 -18.02 -5.44 24.27
CA GLU A 14 -17.23 -4.62 23.36
C GLU A 14 -16.13 -3.87 24.08
N LEU A 15 -14.95 -3.89 23.48
CA LEU A 15 -13.82 -3.02 23.79
C LEU A 15 -13.55 -2.10 22.61
N VAL A 16 -13.28 -0.84 22.89
CA VAL A 16 -12.86 0.15 21.88
C VAL A 16 -11.58 0.81 22.35
N SER A 17 -10.60 0.91 21.48
CA SER A 17 -9.39 1.71 21.70
C SER A 17 -9.18 2.66 20.53
N THR A 18 -8.60 3.82 20.82
CA THR A 18 -8.28 4.83 19.79
C THR A 18 -6.83 5.23 19.91
N HIS A 19 -6.12 5.18 18.79
CA HIS A 19 -4.70 5.49 18.70
C HIS A 19 -4.49 6.58 17.66
N VAL A 20 -3.57 7.50 17.90
CA VAL A 20 -3.18 8.51 16.91
C VAL A 20 -1.70 8.39 16.63
N PHE A 21 -1.38 8.07 15.37
CA PHE A 21 -0.02 7.89 14.88
C PHE A 21 0.43 9.14 14.10
N ASP A 22 1.64 9.60 14.34
CA ASP A 22 2.26 10.71 13.60
C ASP A 22 2.83 10.23 12.26
N ALA A 23 1.94 9.65 11.47
CA ALA A 23 2.24 9.04 10.18
C ALA A 23 1.06 9.20 9.21
N PRO A 24 1.32 9.32 7.90
CA PRO A 24 0.28 9.33 6.87
C PRO A 24 -0.55 8.04 6.88
N ARG A 25 -1.83 8.15 6.54
CA ARG A 25 -2.78 7.03 6.54
C ARG A 25 -2.32 5.86 5.64
N GLU A 26 -1.71 6.17 4.52
CA GLU A 26 -1.17 5.19 3.59
C GLU A 26 -0.04 4.35 4.23
N LEU A 27 0.81 4.97 5.04
CA LEU A 27 1.89 4.27 5.74
C LEU A 27 1.34 3.38 6.84
N VAL A 28 0.37 3.88 7.62
CA VAL A 28 -0.31 3.13 8.68
C VAL A 28 -1.06 1.94 8.08
N TRP A 29 -1.83 2.15 7.01
CA TRP A 29 -2.52 1.09 6.28
C TRP A 29 -1.55 0.04 5.74
N LYS A 30 -0.46 0.48 5.09
CA LYS A 30 0.57 -0.42 4.57
C LYS A 30 1.20 -1.28 5.67
N ALA A 31 1.50 -0.69 6.83
CA ALA A 31 2.06 -1.43 7.94
C ALA A 31 1.07 -2.48 8.48
N TRP A 32 -0.24 -2.20 8.41
CA TRP A 32 -1.33 -3.08 8.86
C TRP A 32 -1.62 -4.22 7.88
N THR A 33 -1.42 -4.02 6.58
CA THR A 33 -1.86 -4.95 5.53
C THR A 33 -0.72 -5.65 4.78
N ASN A 34 0.53 -5.34 5.09
CA ASN A 34 1.67 -5.95 4.42
C ASN A 34 2.27 -7.10 5.24
N PRO A 35 2.20 -8.36 4.74
CA PRO A 35 2.70 -9.53 5.47
C PRO A 35 4.19 -9.44 5.84
N LYS A 36 5.01 -8.67 5.10
CA LYS A 36 6.43 -8.45 5.44
C LYS A 36 6.63 -7.48 6.61
N LEU A 37 5.62 -6.69 6.96
CA LEU A 37 5.69 -5.72 8.05
C LEU A 37 5.03 -6.25 9.33
N ILE A 38 4.06 -7.16 9.24
CA ILE A 38 3.40 -7.77 10.39
C ILE A 38 4.40 -8.29 11.45
N PRO A 39 5.46 -9.06 11.11
CA PRO A 39 6.39 -9.59 12.11
C PRO A 39 7.13 -8.51 12.90
N ARG A 40 7.18 -7.28 12.41
CA ARG A 40 7.90 -6.18 13.06
C ARG A 40 7.14 -5.58 14.23
N TRP A 41 5.81 -5.75 14.28
CA TRP A 41 4.98 -5.08 15.27
C TRP A 41 3.90 -5.96 15.91
N TRP A 42 3.40 -6.98 15.22
CA TRP A 42 2.29 -7.78 15.71
C TRP A 42 2.74 -8.69 16.86
N GLY A 43 2.06 -8.53 18.02
CA GLY A 43 2.34 -9.23 19.24
C GLY A 43 3.39 -8.57 20.15
N PRO A 44 3.46 -8.98 21.43
CA PRO A 44 4.42 -8.49 22.41
C PRO A 44 5.88 -8.78 22.02
N ARG A 45 6.83 -7.99 22.52
CA ARG A 45 8.27 -8.06 22.19
C ARG A 45 8.93 -9.40 22.53
N LYS A 46 8.40 -10.09 23.54
CA LYS A 46 8.91 -11.39 23.96
C LYS A 46 8.64 -12.51 22.94
N TYR A 47 7.78 -12.26 21.97
CA TYR A 47 7.48 -13.21 20.90
C TYR A 47 8.05 -12.75 19.56
N SER A 48 8.47 -13.70 18.75
CA SER A 48 8.65 -13.51 17.30
C SER A 48 7.37 -13.93 16.57
N THR A 49 7.01 -13.21 15.51
CA THR A 49 5.81 -13.51 14.72
C THR A 49 6.18 -13.97 13.32
N VAL A 50 5.56 -15.05 12.88
CA VAL A 50 5.63 -15.56 11.49
C VAL A 50 4.26 -15.42 10.85
N VAL A 51 4.21 -14.85 9.66
CA VAL A 51 3.02 -14.80 8.83
C VAL A 51 3.01 -16.01 7.91
N GLU A 52 2.15 -16.97 8.18
CA GLU A 52 1.99 -18.15 7.31
C GLU A 52 1.02 -17.89 6.17
N LYS A 53 -0.03 -17.11 6.45
CA LYS A 53 -1.03 -16.73 5.47
C LYS A 53 -1.55 -15.33 5.75
N MET A 54 -1.78 -14.54 4.72
CA MET A 54 -2.42 -13.24 4.81
C MET A 54 -2.97 -12.83 3.43
N ASP A 55 -4.27 -13.01 3.23
CA ASP A 55 -4.99 -12.68 2.01
C ASP A 55 -5.98 -11.54 2.30
N VAL A 56 -5.49 -10.30 2.18
CA VAL A 56 -6.21 -9.07 2.60
C VAL A 56 -7.28 -8.69 1.58
N ARG A 57 -8.39 -9.43 1.58
CA ARG A 57 -9.60 -9.15 0.78
C ARG A 57 -10.82 -9.73 1.49
N PRO A 58 -12.03 -9.26 1.21
CA PRO A 58 -13.24 -9.90 1.74
C PRO A 58 -13.27 -11.39 1.40
N GLY A 59 -13.49 -12.23 2.42
CA GLY A 59 -13.44 -13.70 2.35
C GLY A 59 -12.03 -14.29 2.32
N GLY A 60 -10.97 -13.46 2.29
CA GLY A 60 -9.60 -13.92 2.46
C GLY A 60 -9.30 -14.29 3.92
N THR A 61 -8.33 -15.16 4.14
CA THR A 61 -7.98 -15.64 5.49
C THR A 61 -6.56 -15.26 5.85
N TRP A 62 -6.30 -15.17 7.14
CA TRP A 62 -4.97 -14.95 7.69
C TRP A 62 -4.64 -15.97 8.78
N ARG A 63 -3.35 -16.29 8.95
CA ARG A 63 -2.81 -17.08 10.04
C ARG A 63 -1.43 -16.56 10.42
N PHE A 64 -1.25 -16.21 11.70
CA PHE A 64 0.01 -15.80 12.28
C PHE A 64 0.39 -16.74 13.41
N VAL A 65 1.67 -17.05 13.53
CA VAL A 65 2.23 -17.88 14.58
C VAL A 65 3.22 -17.07 15.39
N GLN A 66 3.02 -16.97 16.69
CA GLN A 66 3.99 -16.41 17.63
C GLN A 66 4.83 -17.52 18.22
N ARG A 67 6.12 -17.23 18.41
CA ARG A 67 7.06 -18.12 19.11
C ARG A 67 7.71 -17.38 20.27
N ASP A 68 7.74 -18.03 21.44
CA ASP A 68 8.50 -17.56 22.59
C ASP A 68 9.98 -17.95 22.50
N ALA A 69 10.78 -17.57 23.53
CA ALA A 69 12.20 -17.89 23.61
C ALA A 69 12.49 -19.38 23.81
N GLU A 70 11.53 -20.12 24.36
CA GLU A 70 11.58 -21.56 24.60
C GLU A 70 11.18 -22.37 23.35
N GLY A 71 10.67 -21.68 22.29
CA GLY A 71 10.24 -22.30 21.04
C GLY A 71 8.81 -22.79 21.02
N ASN A 72 8.00 -22.46 22.05
CA ASN A 72 6.56 -22.77 22.02
C ASN A 72 5.86 -21.90 20.97
N GLU A 73 4.88 -22.50 20.31
CA GLU A 73 4.12 -21.84 19.24
C GLU A 73 2.69 -21.52 19.70
N TYR A 74 2.24 -20.35 19.31
CA TYR A 74 0.91 -19.83 19.58
C TYR A 74 0.28 -19.37 18.27
N GLY A 75 -0.66 -20.14 17.74
CA GLY A 75 -1.33 -19.87 16.48
C GLY A 75 -2.53 -18.96 16.67
N PHE A 76 -2.70 -18.03 15.72
CA PHE A 76 -3.85 -17.14 15.62
C PHE A 76 -4.32 -17.11 14.18
N HIS A 77 -5.62 -17.08 13.97
CA HIS A 77 -6.17 -17.04 12.62
C HIS A 77 -7.49 -16.30 12.55
N GLY A 78 -7.90 -15.97 11.31
CA GLY A 78 -9.17 -15.33 11.05
C GLY A 78 -9.48 -15.19 9.57
N GLU A 79 -10.61 -14.53 9.32
CA GLU A 79 -11.12 -14.21 7.99
C GLU A 79 -11.45 -12.73 7.90
N TYR A 80 -11.01 -12.07 6.83
CA TYR A 80 -11.41 -10.72 6.51
C TYR A 80 -12.86 -10.69 6.03
N ARG A 81 -13.74 -10.05 6.80
CA ARG A 81 -15.16 -9.86 6.45
C ARG A 81 -15.37 -8.66 5.57
N GLU A 82 -14.61 -7.59 5.83
CA GLU A 82 -14.65 -6.37 5.06
C GLU A 82 -13.26 -5.77 4.95
N VAL A 83 -12.90 -5.29 3.76
CA VAL A 83 -11.67 -4.53 3.52
C VAL A 83 -12.01 -3.35 2.63
N VAL A 84 -12.01 -2.16 3.20
CA VAL A 84 -12.14 -0.88 2.49
C VAL A 84 -10.78 -0.20 2.55
N PRO A 85 -10.01 -0.18 1.45
CA PRO A 85 -8.65 0.34 1.44
C PRO A 85 -8.53 1.74 2.03
N LEU A 86 -7.56 1.92 2.94
CA LEU A 86 -7.27 3.14 3.69
C LEU A 86 -8.35 3.57 4.70
N GLU A 87 -9.49 2.88 4.77
CA GLU A 87 -10.61 3.30 5.60
C GLU A 87 -10.95 2.31 6.69
N ARG A 88 -11.12 1.02 6.37
CA ARG A 88 -11.62 0.04 7.32
C ARG A 88 -11.23 -1.40 7.00
N ILE A 89 -10.93 -2.15 8.04
CA ILE A 89 -10.85 -3.61 8.02
C ILE A 89 -11.81 -4.14 9.06
N VAL A 90 -12.54 -5.20 8.72
CA VAL A 90 -13.30 -6.02 9.66
C VAL A 90 -12.88 -7.47 9.46
N GLU A 91 -12.48 -8.13 10.53
CA GLU A 91 -12.00 -9.50 10.49
C GLU A 91 -12.45 -10.30 11.72
N THR A 92 -12.43 -11.61 11.63
CA THR A 92 -12.53 -12.48 12.78
C THR A 92 -11.15 -12.73 13.36
N PHE A 93 -11.09 -13.01 14.65
CA PHE A 93 -9.87 -13.37 15.36
C PHE A 93 -10.16 -14.56 16.28
N GLU A 94 -9.33 -15.58 16.20
CA GLU A 94 -9.37 -16.74 17.06
C GLU A 94 -7.95 -17.16 17.46
N PHE A 95 -7.79 -17.45 18.75
CA PHE A 95 -6.58 -18.06 19.28
C PHE A 95 -6.70 -19.59 19.22
N GLU A 96 -5.80 -20.27 18.52
CA GLU A 96 -5.85 -21.74 18.31
C GLU A 96 -5.74 -22.54 19.61
N GLY A 97 -5.16 -21.95 20.66
CA GLY A 97 -5.10 -22.56 21.99
C GLY A 97 -6.44 -22.55 22.73
N MET A 98 -7.45 -21.82 22.25
CA MET A 98 -8.80 -21.75 22.80
C MET A 98 -9.84 -21.77 21.67
N PRO A 99 -10.00 -22.89 20.99
CA PRO A 99 -10.88 -22.99 19.82
C PRO A 99 -12.35 -22.75 20.19
N GLY A 100 -13.08 -22.07 19.28
CA GLY A 100 -14.49 -21.71 19.46
C GLY A 100 -14.73 -20.36 20.13
N HIS A 101 -13.68 -19.65 20.57
CA HIS A 101 -13.77 -18.31 21.16
C HIS A 101 -13.42 -17.24 20.09
N VAL A 102 -14.28 -17.12 19.09
CA VAL A 102 -14.10 -16.19 17.97
C VAL A 102 -14.63 -14.81 18.35
N LEU A 103 -13.80 -13.78 18.17
CA LEU A 103 -14.24 -12.40 18.26
C LEU A 103 -14.18 -11.71 16.88
N THR A 104 -14.90 -10.61 16.74
CA THR A 104 -14.83 -9.77 15.54
C THR A 104 -14.06 -8.51 15.88
N GLU A 105 -13.02 -8.24 15.11
CA GLU A 105 -12.24 -7.01 15.19
C GLU A 105 -12.54 -6.09 14.02
N SER A 106 -12.56 -4.80 14.29
CA SER A 106 -12.60 -3.78 13.25
C SER A 106 -11.57 -2.69 13.54
N ALA A 107 -10.90 -2.23 12.50
CA ALA A 107 -10.00 -1.09 12.54
C ALA A 107 -10.48 -0.06 11.52
N VAL A 108 -10.74 1.17 11.97
CA VAL A 108 -11.12 2.32 11.15
C VAL A 108 -9.98 3.31 11.13
N PHE A 109 -9.57 3.73 9.93
CA PHE A 109 -8.42 4.60 9.67
C PHE A 109 -8.89 5.97 9.19
N GLU A 110 -8.68 7.02 9.99
CA GLU A 110 -9.08 8.39 9.70
C GLU A 110 -7.86 9.30 9.61
N GLU A 111 -7.81 10.13 8.59
CA GLU A 111 -6.77 11.16 8.51
C GLU A 111 -7.15 12.37 9.35
N ILE A 112 -6.23 12.80 10.24
CA ILE A 112 -6.40 13.98 11.08
C ILE A 112 -5.15 14.85 11.00
N ARG A 113 -5.21 15.94 10.23
CA ARG A 113 -4.12 16.93 10.14
C ARG A 113 -2.76 16.32 9.82
N GLY A 114 -2.73 15.40 8.82
CA GLY A 114 -1.51 14.72 8.39
C GLY A 114 -1.06 13.57 9.29
N LYS A 115 -1.84 13.23 10.32
CA LYS A 115 -1.69 12.05 11.19
C LYS A 115 -2.80 11.06 10.91
N THR A 116 -2.65 9.86 11.43
CA THR A 116 -3.67 8.81 11.30
C THR A 116 -4.24 8.47 12.66
N LYS A 117 -5.56 8.63 12.81
CA LYS A 117 -6.32 8.07 13.92
C LYS A 117 -6.79 6.68 13.52
N VAL A 118 -6.49 5.68 14.34
CA VAL A 118 -7.03 4.31 14.19
C VAL A 118 -7.93 4.02 15.38
N THR A 119 -9.19 3.70 15.08
CA THR A 119 -10.15 3.23 16.09
C THR A 119 -10.32 1.73 15.92
N GLN A 120 -9.87 0.97 16.91
CA GLN A 120 -10.05 -0.48 16.98
C GLN A 120 -11.26 -0.81 17.85
N LYS A 121 -12.08 -1.74 17.39
CA LYS A 121 -13.21 -2.26 18.16
C LYS A 121 -13.17 -3.78 18.10
N SER A 122 -13.21 -4.41 19.28
CA SER A 122 -13.31 -5.86 19.43
C SER A 122 -14.68 -6.21 20.01
N VAL A 123 -15.41 -7.11 19.34
CA VAL A 123 -16.74 -7.59 19.74
C VAL A 123 -16.62 -9.07 20.05
N PHE A 124 -16.84 -9.42 21.31
CA PHE A 124 -16.75 -10.78 21.82
C PHE A 124 -18.05 -11.55 21.63
N ALA A 125 -17.95 -12.88 21.45
CA ALA A 125 -19.12 -13.73 21.31
C ALA A 125 -19.97 -13.75 22.58
N THR A 126 -19.33 -13.79 23.74
CA THR A 126 -19.99 -13.82 25.08
C THR A 126 -19.40 -12.76 26.02
N VAL A 127 -20.04 -12.52 27.14
CA VAL A 127 -19.51 -11.67 28.22
C VAL A 127 -18.36 -12.39 28.91
N GLU A 128 -18.46 -13.67 29.04
CA GLU A 128 -17.47 -14.55 29.66
C GLU A 128 -16.16 -14.54 28.87
N ASP A 129 -16.22 -14.50 27.54
CA ASP A 129 -15.04 -14.36 26.68
C ASP A 129 -14.31 -13.02 26.91
N LEU A 130 -15.06 -11.92 27.03
CA LEU A 130 -14.50 -10.63 27.38
C LEU A 130 -13.83 -10.62 28.73
N GLU A 131 -14.53 -11.14 29.77
CA GLU A 131 -13.98 -11.17 31.12
C GLU A 131 -12.75 -12.08 31.24
N GLY A 132 -12.76 -13.23 30.55
CA GLY A 132 -11.60 -14.12 30.45
C GLY A 132 -10.41 -13.44 29.78
N MET A 133 -10.65 -12.69 28.69
CA MET A 133 -9.65 -11.90 27.98
C MET A 133 -9.03 -10.84 28.91
N LEU A 134 -9.84 -10.08 29.62
CA LEU A 134 -9.36 -9.05 30.55
C LEU A 134 -8.56 -9.68 31.71
N ALA A 135 -9.00 -10.81 32.22
CA ALA A 135 -8.32 -11.53 33.32
C ALA A 135 -6.98 -12.14 32.90
N SER A 136 -6.76 -12.43 31.62
CA SER A 136 -5.52 -13.01 31.10
C SER A 136 -4.34 -12.03 31.03
N GLY A 137 -4.58 -10.73 31.28
CA GLY A 137 -3.54 -9.70 31.13
C GLY A 137 -3.25 -9.30 29.68
N MET A 138 -4.11 -9.65 28.73
CA MET A 138 -3.93 -9.30 27.30
C MET A 138 -3.87 -7.80 27.02
N GLU A 139 -4.41 -6.96 27.90
CA GLU A 139 -4.33 -5.50 27.73
C GLU A 139 -2.90 -5.00 27.63
N GLU A 140 -1.98 -5.56 28.42
CA GLU A 140 -0.57 -5.18 28.36
C GLU A 140 0.08 -5.63 27.04
N GLY A 141 -0.22 -6.84 26.58
CA GLY A 141 0.26 -7.36 25.29
C GLY A 141 -0.28 -6.55 24.11
N ALA A 142 -1.56 -6.17 24.15
CA ALA A 142 -2.16 -5.32 23.13
C ALA A 142 -1.51 -3.91 23.10
N ARG A 143 -1.27 -3.33 24.30
CA ARG A 143 -0.57 -2.03 24.42
C ARG A 143 0.82 -2.09 23.82
N GLU A 144 1.60 -3.12 24.16
CA GLU A 144 2.95 -3.30 23.64
C GLU A 144 2.96 -3.51 22.11
N THR A 145 1.98 -4.23 21.59
CA THR A 145 1.76 -4.41 20.14
C THR A 145 1.57 -3.06 19.44
N ILE A 146 0.73 -2.19 19.99
CA ILE A 146 0.47 -0.85 19.42
C ILE A 146 1.69 0.07 19.59
N GLU A 147 2.44 -0.04 20.68
CA GLU A 147 3.70 0.69 20.86
C GLU A 147 4.72 0.31 19.77
N ARG A 148 4.88 -0.99 19.49
CA ARG A 148 5.73 -1.48 18.40
C ARG A 148 5.25 -1.00 17.03
N PHE A 149 3.92 -0.97 16.84
CA PHE A 149 3.34 -0.44 15.62
C PHE A 149 3.66 1.05 15.45
N ALA A 150 3.51 1.85 16.51
CA ALA A 150 3.85 3.26 16.52
C ALA A 150 5.35 3.48 16.20
N GLU A 151 6.24 2.72 16.81
CA GLU A 151 7.67 2.76 16.50
C GLU A 151 7.96 2.49 15.02
N LEU A 152 7.22 1.53 14.42
CA LEU A 152 7.38 1.18 13.02
C LEU A 152 6.94 2.31 12.07
N VAL A 153 5.80 2.95 12.36
CA VAL A 153 5.20 3.94 11.45
C VAL A 153 5.65 5.37 11.74
N GLU A 154 6.12 5.64 12.97
CA GLU A 154 6.64 6.94 13.41
C GLU A 154 8.18 7.00 13.42
N GLU A 155 8.89 6.05 12.81
CA GLU A 155 10.36 6.14 12.68
C GLU A 155 10.73 7.57 12.28
N PRO A 156 11.60 8.27 13.05
CA PRO A 156 11.80 9.69 12.88
C PRO A 156 12.24 9.99 11.44
N LYS A 157 11.46 10.82 10.76
CA LYS A 157 12.01 11.64 9.67
C LYS A 157 13.19 12.37 10.30
N LYS A 158 14.43 12.00 9.95
CA LYS A 158 15.63 12.71 10.41
C LYS A 158 15.43 14.19 10.11
N SER A 159 15.09 14.95 11.15
CA SER A 159 14.93 16.40 11.11
C SER A 159 16.23 17.05 10.69
N ASP A 160 16.12 18.13 9.94
CA ASP A 160 17.16 19.07 9.55
C ASP A 160 18.18 19.33 10.68
N ALA A 161 19.30 18.61 10.64
CA ALA A 161 20.54 19.00 11.31
C ALA A 161 21.64 18.95 10.27
N ARG A 162 22.27 20.12 10.03
CA ARG A 162 23.36 20.33 9.07
C ARG A 162 24.43 19.25 9.14
N PRO A 163 24.96 18.78 8.00
CA PRO A 163 25.84 17.62 7.95
C PRO A 163 27.24 17.94 8.48
N LYS A 164 27.70 17.20 9.50
CA LYS A 164 29.13 16.94 9.68
C LYS A 164 29.50 15.77 8.76
N LYS A 165 30.50 15.98 7.91
CA LYS A 165 31.10 14.99 7.02
C LYS A 165 31.55 13.78 7.83
N GLU A 166 30.97 12.59 7.55
CA GLU A 166 31.74 11.33 7.59
C GLU A 166 30.93 10.22 6.88
N GLN A 167 31.60 9.65 5.97
CA GLN A 167 31.45 8.45 5.13
C GLN A 167 30.15 7.64 5.24
N ALA A 168 29.35 7.76 4.17
CA ALA A 168 28.23 6.88 3.86
C ALA A 168 28.70 5.60 3.17
N ARG A 169 28.33 4.45 3.72
CA ARG A 169 28.16 3.20 2.96
C ARG A 169 26.71 2.76 3.04
N GLY A 170 25.99 2.95 1.93
CA GLY A 170 24.97 2.10 1.36
C GLY A 170 23.68 1.86 2.16
N ARG A 171 22.74 2.82 2.21
CA ARG A 171 21.32 2.55 2.25
C ARG A 171 20.69 3.30 1.08
N ALA A 172 20.22 2.56 0.06
CA ALA A 172 19.53 3.14 -1.08
C ALA A 172 18.31 3.94 -0.61
N GLN A 173 18.38 5.26 -0.74
CA GLN A 173 17.27 6.16 -0.53
C GLN A 173 16.26 5.85 -1.64
N LYS A 174 15.09 5.28 -1.29
CA LYS A 174 14.01 5.10 -2.27
C LYS A 174 13.51 6.48 -2.68
N ASN A 175 13.93 6.95 -3.82
CA ASN A 175 13.48 8.19 -4.39
C ASN A 175 12.09 8.01 -5.01
N GLU A 176 11.27 9.03 -4.92
CA GLU A 176 9.99 9.11 -5.59
C GLU A 176 10.13 10.04 -6.79
N LEU A 177 9.75 9.56 -7.97
CA LEU A 177 9.58 10.39 -9.13
C LEU A 177 8.26 11.14 -9.01
N VAL A 178 8.28 12.46 -9.14
CA VAL A 178 7.08 13.30 -9.14
C VAL A 178 7.07 14.17 -10.38
N ILE A 179 6.02 14.03 -11.19
CA ILE A 179 5.79 14.85 -12.37
C ILE A 179 4.42 15.49 -12.27
N THR A 180 4.34 16.80 -12.45
CA THR A 180 3.08 17.52 -12.53
C THR A 180 2.92 18.10 -13.92
N ARG A 181 1.79 17.86 -14.56
CA ARG A 181 1.46 18.37 -15.90
C ARG A 181 0.03 18.88 -15.93
N THR A 182 -0.17 20.07 -16.52
CA THR A 182 -1.50 20.61 -16.79
C THR A 182 -1.87 20.31 -18.23
N PHE A 183 -3.06 19.72 -18.42
CA PHE A 183 -3.64 19.37 -19.71
C PHE A 183 -4.77 20.33 -20.03
N ASP A 184 -4.83 20.83 -21.26
CA ASP A 184 -5.89 21.72 -21.75
C ASP A 184 -7.10 20.89 -22.17
N ALA A 185 -7.68 20.21 -21.19
CA ALA A 185 -8.86 19.36 -21.32
C ALA A 185 -9.55 19.20 -19.97
N PRO A 186 -10.88 18.99 -19.94
CA PRO A 186 -11.63 18.78 -18.70
C PRO A 186 -11.24 17.43 -18.03
N PRO A 187 -11.45 17.29 -16.70
CA PRO A 187 -11.04 16.08 -15.96
C PRO A 187 -11.60 14.79 -16.53
N GLU A 188 -12.81 14.79 -17.01
CA GLU A 188 -13.47 13.61 -17.58
C GLU A 188 -12.78 13.14 -18.86
N ARG A 189 -12.28 14.08 -19.69
CA ARG A 189 -11.55 13.77 -20.93
C ARG A 189 -10.16 13.21 -20.61
N VAL A 190 -9.45 13.83 -19.65
CA VAL A 190 -8.12 13.37 -19.22
C VAL A 190 -8.22 12.03 -18.52
N TRP A 191 -9.25 11.83 -17.67
CA TRP A 191 -9.51 10.55 -17.01
C TRP A 191 -9.72 9.44 -18.04
N LYS A 192 -10.60 9.67 -19.04
CA LYS A 192 -10.85 8.70 -20.11
C LYS A 192 -9.55 8.34 -20.84
N ALA A 193 -8.74 9.32 -21.21
CA ALA A 193 -7.48 9.08 -21.88
C ALA A 193 -6.49 8.22 -21.07
N LEU A 194 -6.56 8.27 -19.72
CA LEU A 194 -5.70 7.54 -18.79
C LEU A 194 -6.28 6.19 -18.33
N THR A 195 -7.53 5.86 -18.68
CA THR A 195 -8.19 4.65 -18.18
C THR A 195 -8.84 3.78 -19.28
N ASP A 196 -9.09 4.34 -20.45
CA ASP A 196 -9.63 3.58 -21.59
C ASP A 196 -8.47 2.96 -22.38
N PRO A 197 -8.41 1.61 -22.53
CA PRO A 197 -7.31 0.94 -23.22
C PRO A 197 -7.16 1.33 -24.70
N HIS A 198 -8.23 1.73 -25.38
CA HIS A 198 -8.18 2.22 -26.77
C HIS A 198 -7.52 3.60 -26.88
N GLU A 199 -7.85 4.49 -25.93
CA GLU A 199 -7.22 5.80 -25.82
C GLU A 199 -5.75 5.66 -25.41
N MET A 200 -5.44 4.83 -24.41
CA MET A 200 -4.08 4.62 -23.92
C MET A 200 -3.13 4.12 -25.01
N LYS A 201 -3.57 3.26 -25.91
CA LYS A 201 -2.75 2.76 -27.03
C LYS A 201 -2.20 3.87 -27.92
N GLN A 202 -2.84 5.05 -27.97
CA GLN A 202 -2.43 6.16 -28.83
C GLN A 202 -1.23 6.93 -28.27
N TRP A 203 -1.01 6.87 -26.95
CA TRP A 203 0.04 7.68 -26.32
C TRP A 203 0.96 6.90 -25.37
N TRP A 204 0.59 5.68 -24.92
CA TRP A 204 1.38 4.90 -23.99
C TRP A 204 2.74 4.50 -24.55
N GLY A 205 3.79 4.62 -23.72
CA GLY A 205 5.19 4.39 -24.07
C GLY A 205 5.94 5.67 -24.48
N PRO A 206 7.25 5.72 -24.20
CA PRO A 206 8.11 6.86 -24.52
C PRO A 206 8.10 7.23 -26.02
N LYS A 207 8.79 8.31 -26.38
CA LYS A 207 8.93 8.73 -27.77
C LYS A 207 9.53 7.61 -28.62
N GLY A 208 8.91 7.33 -29.77
CA GLY A 208 9.31 6.25 -30.68
C GLY A 208 8.72 4.88 -30.33
N PHE A 209 8.24 4.67 -29.11
CA PHE A 209 7.56 3.43 -28.71
C PHE A 209 6.10 3.42 -29.15
N THR A 210 5.59 2.21 -29.43
CA THR A 210 4.18 1.92 -29.65
C THR A 210 3.64 1.05 -28.52
N ALA A 211 2.32 0.98 -28.39
CA ALA A 211 1.65 0.13 -27.39
C ALA A 211 0.77 -0.92 -28.08
N PRO A 212 1.33 -2.06 -28.56
CA PRO A 212 0.57 -3.08 -29.27
C PRO A 212 -0.49 -3.75 -28.39
N PHE A 213 -0.28 -3.79 -27.09
CA PHE A 213 -1.22 -4.38 -26.16
C PHE A 213 -1.43 -3.51 -24.93
N ILE A 214 -2.69 -3.26 -24.57
CA ILE A 214 -3.10 -2.69 -23.29
C ILE A 214 -4.41 -3.37 -22.88
N SER A 215 -4.48 -3.81 -21.64
CA SER A 215 -5.67 -4.37 -21.00
C SER A 215 -5.88 -3.71 -19.64
N VAL A 216 -7.10 -3.25 -19.38
CA VAL A 216 -7.47 -2.52 -18.16
C VAL A 216 -8.71 -3.15 -17.57
N ASP A 217 -8.62 -3.68 -16.37
CA ASP A 217 -9.76 -4.05 -15.53
C ASP A 217 -9.89 -2.95 -14.46
N LEU A 218 -10.61 -1.85 -14.80
CA LEU A 218 -10.67 -0.63 -13.97
C LEU A 218 -11.58 -0.80 -12.76
N ARG A 219 -11.13 -1.61 -11.81
CA ARG A 219 -11.72 -1.77 -10.48
C ARG A 219 -10.62 -2.03 -9.46
N VAL A 220 -10.88 -1.74 -8.20
CA VAL A 220 -9.94 -2.09 -7.12
C VAL A 220 -9.73 -3.62 -7.12
N GLY A 221 -8.47 -4.04 -7.11
CA GLY A 221 -8.06 -5.43 -7.30
C GLY A 221 -8.02 -5.90 -8.75
N GLY A 222 -8.52 -5.10 -9.72
CA GLY A 222 -8.41 -5.40 -11.15
C GLY A 222 -6.97 -5.24 -11.66
N VAL A 223 -6.67 -5.90 -12.76
CA VAL A 223 -5.32 -5.96 -13.33
C VAL A 223 -5.17 -5.00 -14.50
N PHE A 224 -4.08 -4.27 -14.50
CA PHE A 224 -3.59 -3.48 -15.63
C PHE A 224 -2.40 -4.20 -16.26
N ARG A 225 -2.44 -4.41 -17.58
CA ARG A 225 -1.33 -5.00 -18.35
C ARG A 225 -1.07 -4.21 -19.60
N TYR A 226 0.19 -4.07 -19.95
CA TYR A 226 0.60 -3.37 -21.16
C TYR A 226 1.85 -3.98 -21.80
N CYS A 227 2.00 -3.76 -23.07
CA CYS A 227 3.24 -3.98 -23.81
C CYS A 227 3.65 -2.67 -24.48
N MET A 228 4.89 -2.27 -24.29
CA MET A 228 5.54 -1.18 -25.04
C MET A 228 6.54 -1.81 -26.00
N ARG A 229 6.46 -1.45 -27.29
CA ARG A 229 7.40 -1.91 -28.32
C ARG A 229 8.33 -0.79 -28.72
N SER A 230 9.64 -1.05 -28.59
CA SER A 230 10.67 -0.09 -29.01
C SER A 230 10.75 0.06 -30.54
N PRO A 231 11.41 1.09 -31.06
CA PRO A 231 11.64 1.25 -32.51
C PRO A 231 12.38 0.05 -33.16
N GLU A 232 13.20 -0.64 -32.37
CA GLU A 232 13.96 -1.82 -32.79
C GLU A 232 13.11 -3.12 -32.76
N GLY A 233 11.84 -3.02 -32.35
CA GLY A 233 10.91 -4.14 -32.28
C GLY A 233 10.97 -4.97 -31.01
N LYS A 234 11.71 -4.53 -29.98
CA LYS A 234 11.77 -5.21 -28.68
C LYS A 234 10.55 -4.88 -27.83
N ASP A 235 9.90 -5.90 -27.30
CA ASP A 235 8.73 -5.80 -26.43
C ASP A 235 9.14 -5.70 -24.96
N TYR A 236 8.50 -4.78 -24.24
CA TYR A 236 8.63 -4.55 -22.80
C TYR A 236 7.25 -4.67 -22.17
N TRP A 237 7.03 -5.73 -21.43
CA TRP A 237 5.76 -5.98 -20.76
C TRP A 237 5.77 -5.46 -19.34
N GLY A 238 4.62 -4.91 -18.94
CA GLY A 238 4.38 -4.50 -17.57
C GLY A 238 2.99 -4.92 -17.11
N THR A 239 2.84 -5.04 -15.80
CA THR A 239 1.60 -5.39 -15.13
C THR A 239 1.45 -4.68 -13.81
N GLY A 240 0.21 -4.47 -13.38
CA GLY A 240 -0.07 -3.88 -12.08
C GLY A 240 -1.49 -4.18 -11.62
N VAL A 241 -1.76 -3.91 -10.36
CA VAL A 241 -3.07 -4.09 -9.74
C VAL A 241 -3.55 -2.76 -9.22
N TYR A 242 -4.77 -2.38 -9.56
CA TYR A 242 -5.40 -1.18 -9.03
C TYR A 242 -5.65 -1.32 -7.53
N ARG A 243 -5.12 -0.38 -6.75
CA ARG A 243 -5.26 -0.33 -5.28
C ARG A 243 -6.30 0.67 -4.82
N GLU A 244 -6.47 1.76 -5.59
CA GLU A 244 -7.45 2.80 -5.29
C GLU A 244 -7.95 3.41 -6.60
N ILE A 245 -9.25 3.64 -6.71
CA ILE A 245 -9.88 4.33 -7.84
C ILE A 245 -10.94 5.28 -7.27
N VAL A 246 -10.67 6.58 -7.38
CA VAL A 246 -11.64 7.64 -7.10
C VAL A 246 -11.92 8.35 -8.43
N PRO A 247 -13.03 8.07 -9.10
CA PRO A 247 -13.30 8.57 -10.45
C PRO A 247 -13.09 10.08 -10.59
N GLY A 248 -12.32 10.48 -11.58
CA GLY A 248 -11.99 11.88 -11.87
C GLY A 248 -11.05 12.56 -10.85
N ARG A 249 -10.56 11.84 -9.82
CA ARG A 249 -9.74 12.42 -8.75
C ARG A 249 -8.43 11.70 -8.49
N ARG A 250 -8.45 10.36 -8.41
CA ARG A 250 -7.27 9.61 -8.01
C ARG A 250 -7.28 8.18 -8.53
N ILE A 251 -6.11 7.70 -8.97
CA ILE A 251 -5.83 6.29 -9.27
C ILE A 251 -4.54 5.92 -8.57
N VAL A 252 -4.54 4.76 -7.91
CA VAL A 252 -3.32 4.15 -7.37
C VAL A 252 -3.25 2.71 -7.89
N TYR A 253 -2.10 2.35 -8.46
CA TYR A 253 -1.85 0.99 -8.92
C TYR A 253 -0.39 0.60 -8.70
N THR A 254 -0.15 -0.70 -8.57
CA THR A 254 1.21 -1.23 -8.56
C THR A 254 1.76 -1.28 -9.98
N ASP A 255 3.07 -1.15 -10.14
CA ASP A 255 3.76 -1.25 -11.43
C ASP A 255 4.92 -2.22 -11.31
N SER A 256 4.93 -3.23 -12.18
CA SER A 256 5.91 -4.31 -12.19
C SER A 256 6.28 -4.66 -13.62
N PHE A 257 7.54 -4.99 -13.86
CA PHE A 257 7.92 -5.65 -15.11
C PHE A 257 7.28 -7.03 -15.18
N ALA A 258 6.87 -7.44 -16.36
CA ALA A 258 6.23 -8.73 -16.59
C ALA A 258 6.80 -9.43 -17.82
N ASP A 259 6.56 -10.73 -17.92
CA ASP A 259 6.71 -11.44 -19.17
C ASP A 259 5.46 -11.29 -20.06
N GLU A 260 5.51 -11.82 -21.26
CA GLU A 260 4.39 -11.78 -22.21
C GLU A 260 3.13 -12.53 -21.70
N LYS A 261 3.28 -13.42 -20.69
CA LYS A 261 2.14 -14.13 -20.05
C LYS A 261 1.55 -13.34 -18.89
N GLY A 262 2.24 -12.28 -18.43
CA GLY A 262 1.84 -11.42 -17.31
C GLY A 262 2.40 -11.87 -15.97
N ASN A 263 3.36 -12.78 -15.94
CA ASN A 263 4.08 -13.11 -14.72
C ASN A 263 5.06 -11.99 -14.40
N VAL A 264 5.11 -11.55 -13.15
CA VAL A 264 6.07 -10.54 -12.69
C VAL A 264 7.49 -11.09 -12.80
N VAL A 265 8.37 -10.30 -13.44
CA VAL A 265 9.80 -10.62 -13.61
C VAL A 265 10.67 -9.49 -13.02
N PRO A 266 11.91 -9.76 -12.60
CA PRO A 266 12.81 -8.70 -12.16
C PRO A 266 13.18 -7.78 -13.33
N ALA A 267 13.51 -6.52 -13.03
CA ALA A 267 13.93 -5.52 -14.03
C ALA A 267 15.13 -5.98 -14.89
N THR A 268 16.00 -6.81 -14.31
CA THR A 268 17.13 -7.44 -15.01
C THR A 268 16.72 -8.33 -16.19
N TYR A 269 15.49 -8.81 -16.23
CA TYR A 269 14.94 -9.54 -17.40
C TYR A 269 14.98 -8.69 -18.68
N TYR A 270 14.86 -7.38 -18.52
CA TYR A 270 14.96 -6.41 -19.59
C TYR A 270 16.33 -5.69 -19.66
N GLY A 271 17.29 -6.10 -18.84
CA GLY A 271 18.62 -5.50 -18.78
C GLY A 271 18.71 -4.20 -17.97
N MET A 272 17.72 -3.95 -17.11
CA MET A 272 17.69 -2.81 -16.19
C MET A 272 18.36 -3.12 -14.86
N GLY A 273 18.49 -2.12 -13.98
CA GLY A 273 19.21 -2.25 -12.71
C GLY A 273 18.64 -3.34 -11.79
N ALA A 274 19.52 -4.08 -11.14
CA ALA A 274 19.15 -5.13 -10.18
C ALA A 274 18.53 -4.58 -8.88
N ASP A 275 18.73 -3.30 -8.60
CA ASP A 275 18.22 -2.63 -7.39
C ASP A 275 16.76 -2.16 -7.54
N LEU A 276 16.17 -2.26 -8.75
CA LEU A 276 14.75 -1.99 -8.97
C LEU A 276 13.90 -3.05 -8.26
N PRO A 277 12.92 -2.64 -7.44
CA PRO A 277 12.05 -3.58 -6.77
C PRO A 277 11.12 -4.30 -7.76
N LEU A 278 10.68 -5.50 -7.41
CA LEU A 278 9.71 -6.26 -8.22
C LEU A 278 8.36 -5.54 -8.36
N GLU A 279 8.00 -4.69 -7.40
CA GLU A 279 6.76 -3.93 -7.41
C GLU A 279 7.05 -2.48 -6.99
N MET A 280 6.61 -1.55 -7.79
CA MET A 280 6.61 -0.11 -7.56
C MET A 280 5.18 0.38 -7.40
N LEU A 281 4.96 1.62 -6.99
CA LEU A 281 3.63 2.19 -6.81
C LEU A 281 3.48 3.47 -7.63
N VAL A 282 2.46 3.50 -8.49
CA VAL A 282 2.09 4.68 -9.25
C VAL A 282 0.81 5.29 -8.65
N THR A 283 0.86 6.59 -8.40
CA THR A 283 -0.29 7.40 -7.99
C THR A 283 -0.50 8.51 -9.00
N LEU A 284 -1.72 8.62 -9.50
CA LEU A 284 -2.18 9.73 -10.33
C LEU A 284 -3.25 10.51 -9.56
N THR A 285 -3.08 11.83 -9.40
CA THR A 285 -4.10 12.71 -8.84
C THR A 285 -4.52 13.73 -9.87
N PHE A 286 -5.82 14.05 -9.90
CA PHE A 286 -6.45 14.93 -10.89
C PHE A 286 -7.09 16.11 -10.17
N GLU A 287 -6.68 17.32 -10.51
CA GLU A 287 -7.19 18.57 -9.96
C GLU A 287 -7.75 19.43 -11.11
N LYS A 288 -8.99 19.92 -10.95
CA LYS A 288 -9.60 20.82 -11.92
C LYS A 288 -9.11 22.23 -11.70
N GLU A 289 -8.52 22.87 -12.73
CA GLU A 289 -8.03 24.24 -12.69
C GLU A 289 -8.55 25.01 -13.91
N LYS A 290 -9.54 25.90 -13.73
CA LYS A 290 -10.05 26.84 -14.77
C LYS A 290 -10.34 26.21 -16.15
N GLY A 291 -10.97 25.04 -16.17
CA GLY A 291 -11.30 24.31 -17.41
C GLY A 291 -10.23 23.33 -17.88
N GLN A 292 -9.07 23.37 -17.30
CA GLN A 292 -7.94 22.47 -17.51
C GLN A 292 -7.90 21.41 -16.41
N THR A 293 -7.05 20.41 -16.59
CA THR A 293 -6.79 19.37 -15.60
C THR A 293 -5.31 19.29 -15.27
N LYS A 294 -4.98 19.53 -14.02
CA LYS A 294 -3.64 19.28 -13.48
C LYS A 294 -3.57 17.84 -13.00
N VAL A 295 -2.64 17.08 -13.57
CA VAL A 295 -2.34 15.70 -13.16
C VAL A 295 -0.99 15.70 -12.48
N THR A 296 -0.94 15.13 -11.27
CA THR A 296 0.32 14.83 -10.58
C THR A 296 0.52 13.34 -10.55
N LEU A 297 1.58 12.88 -11.20
CA LEU A 297 2.08 11.51 -11.16
C LEU A 297 3.12 11.41 -10.06
N ARG A 298 2.98 10.39 -9.21
CA ARG A 298 4.02 9.94 -8.27
C ARG A 298 4.34 8.48 -8.57
N HIS A 299 5.62 8.16 -8.76
CA HIS A 299 6.09 6.81 -8.97
C HIS A 299 7.13 6.49 -7.92
N ALA A 300 6.71 5.75 -6.91
CA ALA A 300 7.49 5.44 -5.72
C ALA A 300 8.16 4.06 -5.83
N GLY A 301 9.34 3.95 -5.23
CA GLY A 301 10.08 2.69 -5.13
C GLY A 301 11.32 2.62 -6.01
N MET A 302 11.57 3.60 -6.87
CA MET A 302 12.78 3.62 -7.70
C MET A 302 14.01 4.01 -6.90
N PRO A 303 15.16 3.33 -7.07
CA PRO A 303 16.43 3.79 -6.53
C PRO A 303 16.90 5.06 -7.27
N ALA A 304 17.71 5.89 -6.60
CA ALA A 304 18.38 7.00 -7.26
C ALA A 304 19.36 6.48 -8.30
N GLY A 305 19.47 7.18 -9.44
CA GLY A 305 20.43 6.86 -10.49
C GLY A 305 19.79 6.76 -11.88
N PRO A 306 20.47 6.09 -12.82
CA PRO A 306 20.08 6.06 -14.23
C PRO A 306 18.65 5.54 -14.48
N ASP A 307 18.18 4.58 -13.71
CA ASP A 307 16.82 4.04 -13.85
C ASP A 307 15.75 5.07 -13.48
N LEU A 308 15.98 5.88 -12.42
CA LEU A 308 15.09 6.99 -12.04
C LEU A 308 15.09 8.09 -13.11
N GLU A 309 16.27 8.42 -13.66
CA GLU A 309 16.40 9.41 -14.72
C GLU A 309 15.70 8.94 -15.99
N GLY A 310 15.91 7.68 -16.39
CA GLY A 310 15.25 7.07 -17.55
C GLY A 310 13.72 7.01 -17.39
N ALA A 311 13.23 6.64 -16.23
CA ALA A 311 11.79 6.64 -15.94
C ALA A 311 11.20 8.06 -15.94
N THR A 312 11.95 9.06 -15.42
CA THR A 312 11.53 10.46 -15.44
C THR A 312 11.39 10.96 -16.87
N GLN A 313 12.38 10.67 -17.72
CA GLN A 313 12.33 11.01 -19.13
C GLN A 313 11.16 10.30 -19.83
N GLY A 314 11.02 8.99 -19.64
CA GLY A 314 9.96 8.19 -20.24
C GLY A 314 8.55 8.71 -19.91
N TRP A 315 8.27 9.02 -18.65
CA TRP A 315 6.99 9.59 -18.25
C TRP A 315 6.73 10.98 -18.85
N ASN A 316 7.74 11.85 -18.94
CA ASN A 316 7.59 13.16 -19.59
C ASN A 316 7.27 13.00 -21.08
N GLU A 317 7.96 12.11 -21.79
CA GLU A 317 7.70 11.82 -23.21
C GLU A 317 6.31 11.23 -23.43
N MET A 318 5.84 10.37 -22.52
CA MET A 318 4.48 9.84 -22.54
C MET A 318 3.44 10.95 -22.35
N PHE A 319 3.66 11.86 -21.41
CA PHE A 319 2.76 13.00 -21.20
C PHE A 319 2.78 13.99 -22.39
N ASP A 320 3.91 14.16 -23.09
CA ASP A 320 3.95 14.96 -24.30
C ASP A 320 3.11 14.32 -25.44
N LYS A 321 3.08 12.98 -25.52
CA LYS A 321 2.19 12.25 -26.45
C LYS A 321 0.72 12.38 -26.02
N LEU A 322 0.44 12.30 -24.71
CA LEU A 322 -0.91 12.49 -24.17
C LEU A 322 -1.44 13.90 -24.45
N VAL A 323 -0.60 14.96 -24.33
CA VAL A 323 -0.99 16.33 -24.72
C VAL A 323 -1.46 16.38 -26.17
N LYS A 324 -0.70 15.80 -27.09
CA LYS A 324 -1.05 15.76 -28.53
C LYS A 324 -2.35 14.97 -28.77
N HIS A 325 -2.52 13.85 -28.07
CA HIS A 325 -3.73 13.02 -28.20
C HIS A 325 -4.98 13.72 -27.66
N LEU A 326 -4.86 14.54 -26.62
CA LEU A 326 -5.98 15.31 -26.09
C LEU A 326 -6.40 16.50 -26.98
N GLN A 327 -5.52 16.95 -27.87
CA GLN A 327 -5.77 18.05 -28.82
C GLN A 327 -6.29 17.56 -30.18
N ALA A 328 -6.19 16.26 -30.47
CA ALA A 328 -6.69 15.64 -31.70
C ALA A 328 -8.18 15.31 -31.61
#